data_ec0bb4436056a77665b760980c463087
#
_entry.id   ec0bb4436056a77665b760980c463087
#
_cell.length_a   1.000
_cell.length_b   1.000
_cell.length_c   1.000
_cell.angle_alpha   90.00
_cell.angle_beta   90.00
_cell.angle_gamma   90.00
#
_symmetry.space_group_name_H-M   'P 1'
#
loop_
_entity.id
_entity.type
_entity.pdbx_description
1 polymer ?
#
loop_
_entity_poly.entity_id
_entity_poly.type
_entity_poly.pdbx_seq_one_letter_code
_entity_poly.pdbx_strand_id
1 'polypeptide(L)'
;MTEPAPRSLVVDTSAAVAVILGEPGSEELAAHLEDALVRLMSAAIRVELGIVIEARLWPAGQDVVDRFLRDAKVDIVPVDADLADRAMSGWQRYGKGRHPAGLNFGDCFTYALADRTGHPVLCTGDDLAATDITVVRPGTELSGQPV
;
A
#
# COMPACT_ATOMS: atom_id res chain seq x y z
N MET A 1 -25.52 13.04 -10.37
CA MET A 1 -25.26 11.93 -9.47
C MET A 1 -23.77 11.63 -9.43
N THR A 2 -23.23 11.53 -8.25
CA THR A 2 -21.81 11.35 -8.08
C THR A 2 -21.44 9.88 -8.16
N GLU A 3 -20.43 9.56 -8.95
CA GLU A 3 -19.89 8.22 -8.95
C GLU A 3 -19.33 7.91 -7.57
N PRO A 4 -19.54 6.69 -7.04
CA PRO A 4 -18.86 6.31 -5.83
C PRO A 4 -17.36 6.34 -6.04
N ALA A 5 -16.61 6.64 -4.99
CA ALA A 5 -15.16 6.60 -5.05
C ALA A 5 -14.68 5.24 -5.57
N PRO A 6 -13.55 5.22 -6.30
CA PRO A 6 -12.97 3.95 -6.75
C PRO A 6 -12.79 3.02 -5.56
N ARG A 7 -13.26 1.79 -5.71
CA ARG A 7 -13.21 0.82 -4.62
C ARG A 7 -12.11 -0.20 -4.80
N SER A 8 -11.10 0.16 -5.56
CA SER A 8 -9.92 -0.66 -5.73
C SER A 8 -8.74 0.03 -5.07
N LEU A 9 -7.97 -0.70 -4.31
CA LEU A 9 -6.83 -0.17 -3.59
C LEU A 9 -5.59 -1.02 -3.86
N VAL A 10 -4.44 -0.36 -3.90
CA VAL A 10 -3.14 -1.00 -3.75
C VAL A 10 -2.72 -0.81 -2.29
N VAL A 11 -2.39 -1.89 -1.61
CA VAL A 11 -2.07 -1.87 -0.18
C VAL A 11 -0.56 -1.86 0.01
N ASP A 12 -0.05 -0.80 0.63
CA ASP A 12 1.37 -0.69 0.96
C ASP A 12 1.67 -1.38 2.29
N THR A 13 2.93 -1.76 2.49
CA THR A 13 3.40 -2.32 3.76
C THR A 13 2.99 -1.45 4.94
N SER A 14 3.14 -0.14 4.82
CA SER A 14 2.86 0.79 5.91
C SER A 14 1.42 0.69 6.43
N ALA A 15 0.47 0.58 5.52
CA ALA A 15 -0.94 0.45 5.89
C ALA A 15 -1.21 -0.91 6.54
N ALA A 16 -0.69 -1.98 5.97
CA ALA A 16 -0.89 -3.32 6.51
C ALA A 16 -0.29 -3.45 7.91
N VAL A 17 0.91 -2.93 8.12
CA VAL A 17 1.56 -2.94 9.45
C VAL A 17 0.72 -2.16 10.45
N ALA A 18 0.23 -0.98 10.07
CA ALA A 18 -0.58 -0.15 10.96
C ALA A 18 -1.85 -0.88 11.39
N VAL A 19 -2.52 -1.55 10.47
CA VAL A 19 -3.75 -2.31 10.78
C VAL A 19 -3.44 -3.51 11.67
N ILE A 20 -2.41 -4.28 11.32
CA ILE A 20 -2.04 -5.50 12.08
C ILE A 20 -1.63 -5.15 13.51
N LEU A 21 -0.85 -4.09 13.69
CA LEU A 21 -0.32 -3.72 15.00
C LEU A 21 -1.21 -2.74 15.78
N GLY A 22 -2.32 -2.30 15.20
CA GLY A 22 -3.23 -1.37 15.85
C GLY A 22 -2.61 0.01 16.08
N GLU A 23 -1.79 0.48 15.13
CA GLU A 23 -1.15 1.79 15.22
C GLU A 23 -2.17 2.93 15.04
N PRO A 24 -1.82 4.18 15.41
CA PRO A 24 -2.72 5.31 15.21
C PRO A 24 -3.18 5.40 13.75
N GLY A 25 -4.48 5.57 13.54
CA GLY A 25 -5.08 5.60 12.21
C GLY A 25 -5.52 4.24 11.69
N SER A 26 -5.27 3.15 12.43
CA SER A 26 -5.59 1.79 11.98
C SER A 26 -7.08 1.60 11.71
N GLU A 27 -7.94 2.23 12.49
CA GLU A 27 -9.39 2.10 12.30
C GLU A 27 -9.84 2.69 10.96
N GLU A 28 -9.30 3.84 10.59
CA GLU A 28 -9.61 4.46 9.30
C GLU A 28 -9.08 3.61 8.14
N LEU A 29 -7.85 3.11 8.27
CA LEU A 29 -7.26 2.23 7.25
C LEU A 29 -8.09 0.96 7.08
N ALA A 30 -8.51 0.35 8.18
CA ALA A 30 -9.35 -0.84 8.15
C ALA A 30 -10.69 -0.56 7.47
N ALA A 31 -11.27 0.62 7.71
CA ALA A 31 -12.53 1.01 7.07
C ALA A 31 -12.35 1.14 5.55
N HIS A 32 -11.26 1.73 5.08
CA HIS A 32 -10.97 1.80 3.65
C HIS A 32 -10.82 0.40 3.03
N LEU A 33 -10.13 -0.51 3.73
CA LEU A 33 -10.00 -1.89 3.27
C LEU A 33 -11.35 -2.57 3.17
N GLU A 34 -12.20 -2.39 4.17
CA GLU A 34 -13.52 -3.00 4.21
C GLU A 34 -14.42 -2.50 3.10
N ASP A 35 -14.35 -1.20 2.78
CA ASP A 35 -15.16 -0.58 1.74
C ASP A 35 -14.68 -0.91 0.33
N ALA A 36 -13.45 -1.34 0.16
CA ALA A 36 -12.91 -1.63 -1.16
C ALA A 36 -13.52 -2.92 -1.73
N LEU A 37 -13.68 -2.96 -3.05
CA LEU A 37 -14.07 -4.18 -3.76
C LEU A 37 -12.85 -5.01 -4.15
N VAL A 38 -11.74 -4.35 -4.43
CA VAL A 38 -10.50 -5.00 -4.84
C VAL A 38 -9.35 -4.42 -4.02
N ARG A 39 -8.55 -5.30 -3.47
CA ARG A 39 -7.36 -4.96 -2.67
C ARG A 39 -6.18 -5.73 -3.22
N LEU A 40 -5.21 -5.03 -3.76
CA LEU A 40 -4.04 -5.63 -4.41
C LEU A 40 -2.78 -5.31 -3.61
N MET A 41 -1.88 -6.28 -3.54
CA MET A 41 -0.57 -6.08 -2.94
C MET A 41 0.48 -6.73 -3.83
N SER A 42 1.55 -6.01 -4.11
CA SER A 42 2.68 -6.59 -4.84
C SER A 42 3.28 -7.77 -4.05
N ALA A 43 3.68 -8.82 -4.75
CA ALA A 43 4.36 -9.96 -4.12
C ALA A 43 5.64 -9.53 -3.40
N ALA A 44 6.34 -8.51 -3.88
CA ALA A 44 7.51 -7.95 -3.18
C ALA A 44 7.11 -7.30 -1.86
N ILE A 45 5.98 -6.61 -1.84
CA ILE A 45 5.45 -5.99 -0.61
C ILE A 45 4.97 -7.06 0.37
N ARG A 46 4.43 -8.17 -0.13
CA ARG A 46 4.07 -9.30 0.73
C ARG A 46 5.30 -9.80 1.51
N VAL A 47 6.46 -9.85 0.86
CA VAL A 47 7.70 -10.26 1.52
C VAL A 47 8.12 -9.23 2.57
N GLU A 48 8.12 -7.95 2.21
CA GLU A 48 8.49 -6.88 3.14
C GLU A 48 7.58 -6.90 4.37
N LEU A 49 6.28 -7.02 4.17
CA LEU A 49 5.31 -7.14 5.26
C LEU A 49 5.64 -8.33 6.16
N GLY A 50 5.94 -9.47 5.57
CA GLY A 50 6.33 -10.67 6.30
C GLY A 50 7.54 -10.44 7.18
N ILE A 51 8.56 -9.78 6.64
CA ILE A 51 9.80 -9.50 7.39
C ILE A 51 9.51 -8.56 8.56
N VAL A 52 8.78 -7.47 8.31
CA VAL A 52 8.47 -6.47 9.35
C VAL A 52 7.67 -7.10 10.49
N ILE A 53 6.63 -7.83 10.16
CA ILE A 53 5.75 -8.41 11.18
C ILE A 53 6.46 -9.55 11.93
N GLU A 54 7.24 -10.36 11.23
CA GLU A 54 8.00 -11.44 11.89
C GLU A 54 9.00 -10.88 12.89
N ALA A 55 9.67 -9.79 12.54
CA ALA A 55 10.61 -9.12 13.45
C ALA A 55 9.91 -8.60 14.72
N ARG A 56 8.64 -8.26 14.62
CA ARG A 56 7.86 -7.69 15.73
C ARG A 56 7.12 -8.76 16.57
N LEU A 57 6.69 -9.83 15.94
CA LEU A 57 5.77 -10.81 16.55
C LEU A 57 6.30 -12.26 16.51
N TRP A 58 7.62 -12.44 16.43
CA TRP A 58 8.21 -13.76 16.38
C TRP A 58 7.73 -14.63 17.57
N PRO A 59 7.34 -15.92 17.38
CA PRO A 59 7.36 -16.68 16.11
C PRO A 59 6.01 -16.68 15.39
N ALA A 60 5.03 -15.91 15.82
CA ALA A 60 3.66 -15.92 15.27
C ALA A 60 3.47 -15.04 14.04
N GLY A 61 4.53 -14.34 13.58
CA GLY A 61 4.39 -13.31 12.56
C GLY A 61 3.74 -13.76 11.28
N GLN A 62 4.16 -14.92 10.73
CA GLN A 62 3.60 -15.40 9.46
C GLN A 62 2.13 -15.77 9.57
N ASP A 63 1.73 -16.38 10.67
CA ASP A 63 0.32 -16.72 10.90
C ASP A 63 -0.54 -15.46 10.94
N VAL A 64 -0.03 -14.40 11.56
CA VAL A 64 -0.73 -13.11 11.65
C VAL A 64 -0.86 -12.47 10.27
N VAL A 65 0.21 -12.47 9.48
CA VAL A 65 0.17 -11.92 8.11
C VAL A 65 -0.81 -12.72 7.25
N ASP A 66 -0.74 -14.03 7.28
CA ASP A 66 -1.62 -14.89 6.49
C ASP A 66 -3.10 -14.63 6.84
N ARG A 67 -3.38 -14.49 8.13
CA ARG A 67 -4.73 -14.17 8.60
C ARG A 67 -5.19 -12.81 8.08
N PHE A 68 -4.33 -11.79 8.18
CA PHE A 68 -4.65 -10.46 7.68
C PHE A 68 -5.00 -10.49 6.20
N LEU A 69 -4.14 -11.11 5.38
CA LEU A 69 -4.35 -11.18 3.94
C LEU A 69 -5.63 -11.90 3.57
N ARG A 70 -5.94 -12.97 4.29
CA ARG A 70 -7.17 -13.75 4.06
C ARG A 70 -8.42 -12.96 4.48
N ASP A 71 -8.40 -12.41 5.68
CA ASP A 71 -9.57 -11.73 6.25
C ASP A 71 -9.88 -10.43 5.50
N ALA A 72 -8.85 -9.70 5.09
CA ALA A 72 -9.01 -8.49 4.30
C ALA A 72 -9.16 -8.78 2.81
N LYS A 73 -9.06 -10.05 2.39
CA LYS A 73 -9.20 -10.47 0.98
C LYS A 73 -8.25 -9.70 0.07
N VAL A 74 -6.98 -9.67 0.45
CA VAL A 74 -5.93 -9.02 -0.35
C VAL A 74 -5.42 -10.02 -1.38
N ASP A 75 -5.42 -9.61 -2.64
CA ASP A 75 -4.88 -10.40 -3.73
C ASP A 75 -3.42 -10.03 -3.97
N ILE A 76 -2.56 -11.02 -3.99
CA ILE A 76 -1.13 -10.83 -4.22
C ILE A 76 -0.87 -10.87 -5.72
N VAL A 77 -0.23 -9.82 -6.23
CA VAL A 77 0.08 -9.67 -7.66
C VAL A 77 1.55 -10.00 -7.89
N PRO A 78 1.85 -10.98 -8.75
CA PRO A 78 3.24 -11.33 -9.05
C PRO A 78 4.01 -10.13 -9.63
N VAL A 79 5.30 -10.05 -9.31
CA VAL A 79 6.19 -9.08 -9.93
C VAL A 79 6.71 -9.68 -11.23
N ASP A 80 6.20 -9.19 -12.34
CA ASP A 80 6.66 -9.58 -13.67
C ASP A 80 7.65 -8.53 -14.21
N ALA A 81 8.11 -8.74 -15.45
CA ALA A 81 9.07 -7.83 -16.05
C ALA A 81 8.52 -6.41 -16.18
N ASP A 82 7.25 -6.26 -16.54
CA ASP A 82 6.64 -4.94 -16.65
C ASP A 82 6.62 -4.21 -15.30
N LEU A 83 6.23 -4.89 -14.23
CA LEU A 83 6.25 -4.28 -12.90
C LEU A 83 7.66 -3.93 -12.45
N ALA A 84 8.66 -4.77 -12.77
CA ALA A 84 10.04 -4.45 -12.47
C ALA A 84 10.50 -3.18 -13.18
N ASP A 85 10.14 -3.02 -14.44
CA ASP A 85 10.47 -1.82 -15.21
C ASP A 85 9.79 -0.58 -14.64
N ARG A 86 8.53 -0.69 -14.23
CA ARG A 86 7.80 0.41 -13.60
C ARG A 86 8.39 0.78 -12.24
N ALA A 87 8.81 -0.21 -11.47
CA ALA A 87 9.47 0.03 -10.18
C ALA A 87 10.78 0.78 -10.38
N MET A 88 11.56 0.39 -11.39
CA MET A 88 12.81 1.04 -11.73
C MET A 88 12.57 2.49 -12.17
N SER A 89 11.56 2.72 -12.99
CA SER A 89 11.14 4.07 -13.39
C SER A 89 10.74 4.91 -12.18
N GLY A 90 10.01 4.33 -11.25
CA GLY A 90 9.63 5.01 -10.01
C GLY A 90 10.84 5.46 -9.21
N TRP A 91 11.85 4.60 -9.08
CA TRP A 91 13.07 4.94 -8.38
C TRP A 91 13.84 6.05 -9.12
N GLN A 92 13.95 5.96 -10.44
CA GLN A 92 14.65 6.97 -11.23
C GLN A 92 14.03 8.36 -11.05
N ARG A 93 12.71 8.43 -10.91
CA ARG A 93 11.98 9.70 -10.77
C ARG A 93 11.89 10.18 -9.33
N TYR A 94 11.67 9.27 -8.38
CA TYR A 94 11.28 9.64 -7.02
C TYR A 94 12.14 8.98 -5.93
N GLY A 95 13.18 8.28 -6.31
CA GLY A 95 13.97 7.49 -5.37
C GLY A 95 14.74 8.31 -4.36
N LYS A 96 15.10 7.64 -3.27
CA LYS A 96 15.91 8.21 -2.20
C LYS A 96 17.26 8.68 -2.77
N GLY A 97 17.61 9.92 -2.47
CA GLY A 97 18.81 10.56 -3.00
C GLY A 97 18.61 11.23 -4.36
N ARG A 98 17.44 11.10 -4.97
CA ARG A 98 17.13 11.69 -6.28
C ARG A 98 15.97 12.68 -6.23
N HIS A 99 15.04 12.49 -5.32
CA HIS A 99 13.84 13.30 -5.22
C HIS A 99 13.39 13.37 -3.76
N PRO A 100 12.77 14.49 -3.33
CA PRO A 100 12.30 14.61 -1.94
C PRO A 100 11.33 13.51 -1.48
N ALA A 101 10.59 12.86 -2.39
CA ALA A 101 9.75 11.72 -2.05
C ALA A 101 10.55 10.59 -1.40
N GLY A 102 11.80 10.40 -1.83
CA GLY A 102 12.72 9.50 -1.16
C GLY A 102 12.30 8.04 -1.17
N LEU A 103 11.70 7.56 -2.28
CA LEU A 103 11.25 6.17 -2.35
C LEU A 103 12.41 5.20 -2.09
N ASN A 104 12.19 4.26 -1.17
CA ASN A 104 13.12 3.17 -0.93
C ASN A 104 12.77 1.99 -1.86
N PHE A 105 13.52 0.89 -1.73
CA PHE A 105 13.32 -0.28 -2.59
C PHE A 105 11.88 -0.79 -2.53
N GLY A 106 11.32 -0.98 -1.34
CA GLY A 106 9.95 -1.47 -1.16
C GLY A 106 8.92 -0.54 -1.78
N ASP A 107 9.04 0.76 -1.52
CA ASP A 107 8.10 1.77 -2.04
C ASP A 107 7.97 1.70 -3.56
N CYS A 108 9.05 1.38 -4.24
CA CYS A 108 9.04 1.30 -5.70
C CYS A 108 8.08 0.23 -6.24
N PHE A 109 7.90 -0.87 -5.51
CA PHE A 109 6.97 -1.93 -5.93
C PHE A 109 5.52 -1.54 -5.70
N THR A 110 5.22 -0.84 -4.61
CA THR A 110 3.89 -0.26 -4.41
C THR A 110 3.60 0.77 -5.50
N TYR A 111 4.55 1.65 -5.78
CA TYR A 111 4.44 2.63 -6.84
C TYR A 111 4.15 1.96 -8.19
N ALA A 112 4.90 0.93 -8.53
CA ALA A 112 4.77 0.23 -9.81
C ALA A 112 3.37 -0.35 -10.00
N LEU A 113 2.83 -0.99 -8.97
CA LEU A 113 1.50 -1.58 -9.06
C LEU A 113 0.42 -0.52 -9.19
N ALA A 114 0.54 0.58 -8.46
CA ALA A 114 -0.38 1.72 -8.57
C ALA A 114 -0.29 2.38 -9.96
N ASP A 115 0.92 2.53 -10.48
CA ASP A 115 1.14 3.09 -11.81
C ASP A 115 0.47 2.24 -12.91
N ARG A 116 0.63 0.91 -12.81
CA ARG A 116 0.04 0.01 -13.81
C ARG A 116 -1.47 -0.06 -13.74
N THR A 117 -2.04 -0.06 -12.54
CA THR A 117 -3.48 -0.27 -12.35
C THR A 117 -4.28 1.03 -12.35
N GLY A 118 -3.64 2.15 -12.03
CA GLY A 118 -4.35 3.43 -11.82
C GLY A 118 -5.09 3.49 -10.50
N HIS A 119 -4.95 2.48 -9.64
CA HIS A 119 -5.65 2.46 -8.34
C HIS A 119 -4.89 3.28 -7.30
N PRO A 120 -5.62 3.94 -6.39
CA PRO A 120 -4.98 4.66 -5.30
C PRO A 120 -4.29 3.69 -4.33
N VAL A 121 -3.27 4.19 -3.66
CA VAL A 121 -2.50 3.43 -2.67
C VAL A 121 -2.99 3.73 -1.28
N LEU A 122 -3.27 2.69 -0.51
CA LEU A 122 -3.52 2.81 0.92
C LEU A 122 -2.19 2.74 1.65
N CYS A 123 -1.81 3.81 2.34
CA CYS A 123 -0.52 3.92 3.01
C CYS A 123 -0.59 4.87 4.21
N THR A 124 0.49 4.89 4.97
CA THR A 124 0.77 5.94 5.95
C THR A 124 2.02 6.71 5.50
N GLY A 125 2.38 7.78 6.15
CA GLY A 125 3.58 8.53 5.81
C GLY A 125 3.42 9.37 4.54
N ASP A 126 4.51 10.00 4.11
CA ASP A 126 4.50 11.03 3.09
C ASP A 126 5.18 10.66 1.78
N ASP A 127 5.93 9.58 1.75
CA ASP A 127 6.81 9.28 0.62
C ASP A 127 6.02 9.06 -0.68
N LEU A 128 5.07 8.15 -0.66
CA LEU A 128 4.27 7.87 -1.85
C LEU A 128 3.35 9.03 -2.22
N ALA A 129 2.90 9.79 -1.23
CA ALA A 129 2.07 10.97 -1.47
C ALA A 129 2.80 12.07 -2.24
N ALA A 130 4.11 12.09 -2.20
CA ALA A 130 4.94 13.08 -2.90
C ALA A 130 5.23 12.69 -4.35
N THR A 131 4.66 11.59 -4.83
CA THR A 131 4.80 11.13 -6.21
C THR A 131 3.56 11.48 -7.02
N ASP A 132 3.48 10.98 -8.25
CA ASP A 132 2.34 11.24 -9.15
C ASP A 132 1.15 10.28 -8.96
N ILE A 133 1.25 9.31 -8.03
CA ILE A 133 0.13 8.41 -7.76
C ILE A 133 -0.80 8.99 -6.70
N THR A 134 -2.05 8.55 -6.73
CA THR A 134 -3.04 8.94 -5.71
C THR A 134 -2.87 8.08 -4.48
N VAL A 135 -2.92 8.69 -3.30
CA VAL A 135 -2.81 7.97 -2.04
C VAL A 135 -4.05 8.21 -1.16
N VAL A 136 -4.35 7.23 -0.32
CA VAL A 136 -5.36 7.29 0.73
C VAL A 136 -4.64 7.03 2.04
N ARG A 137 -4.75 7.96 2.98
CA ARG A 137 -4.07 7.89 4.27
C ARG A 137 -5.06 8.18 5.39
N PRO A 138 -4.72 7.86 6.65
CA PRO A 138 -5.56 8.30 7.76
C PRO A 138 -5.80 9.81 7.68
N GLY A 139 -7.05 10.23 7.82
CA GLY A 139 -7.46 11.61 7.64
C GLY A 139 -7.89 11.98 6.23
N THR A 140 -7.71 11.10 5.24
CA THR A 140 -8.18 11.32 3.89
C THR A 140 -9.69 11.12 3.83
N GLU A 141 -10.42 12.08 3.28
CA GLU A 141 -11.86 11.96 3.17
C GLU A 141 -12.26 10.98 2.08
N LEU A 142 -13.14 10.06 2.43
CA LEU A 142 -13.64 9.03 1.52
C LEU A 142 -14.41 9.60 0.35
N SER A 143 -15.06 10.73 0.55
CA SER A 143 -15.88 11.35 -0.48
C SER A 143 -15.08 12.16 -1.49
N GLY A 144 -13.81 12.38 -1.24
CA GLY A 144 -12.99 13.26 -2.06
C GLY A 144 -13.40 14.72 -1.98
N GLN A 145 -14.18 15.09 -1.00
CA GLN A 145 -14.62 16.45 -0.85
C GLN A 145 -13.58 17.31 -0.17
N PRO A 146 -13.32 18.50 -0.70
CA PRO A 146 -12.46 19.44 0.01
C PRO A 146 -13.12 19.85 1.31
N VAL A 147 -12.32 20.00 2.29
CA VAL A 147 -12.79 20.45 3.61
C VAL A 147 -12.90 21.96 3.62
#